data_67be3e26f3cacb5dadd972fdee24cf5f
#
_entry.id   67be3e26f3cacb5dadd972fdee24cf5f
#
_cell.length_a   1.000
_cell.length_b   1.000
_cell.length_c   1.000
_cell.angle_alpha   90.00
_cell.angle_beta   90.00
_cell.angle_gamma   90.00
#
_symmetry.space_group_name_H-M   'P 1'
#
loop_
_entity.id
_entity.type
_entity.pdbx_description
1 polymer ?
#
loop_
_entity_poly.entity_id
_entity_poly.type
_entity_poly.pdbx_seq_one_letter_code
_entity_poly.pdbx_strand_id
1 'polypeptide(L)'
;MLDHLYIKKLAAGAGFDLCGIAPCRHLAENEERFRAWLNSGYQSSLGYMERNAEKRFDARRLVEGARTAVVCAVSYKNRVGEGYPPGHRTKVASYACTEDYHTTVRTMLAGMLDALRKVSPALRGRAFVDTAPLAEKQLAVEAGLGWIGRQSLLVTPQYGSYVLLGELILTEEADRYDTPFEGSRCGTCRSCIDNCPTGAVTAGRTIDTGRCISCRTIEREQPGETDLHGWIFGCDACQSCCPWNRRAPQHRNAAFDPVFDPLTMDAGTWLGMDEAAFEALCGRTPLTRSGLDRIRRNVRE
;
A
#
# COMPACT_ATOMS: atom_id res chain seq x y z
N MET A 1 -27.97 1.18 -12.53
CA MET A 1 -27.33 1.13 -11.19
C MET A 1 -26.69 -0.24 -10.99
N LEU A 2 -25.55 -0.28 -10.36
CA LEU A 2 -24.80 -1.51 -10.08
C LEU A 2 -25.28 -2.12 -8.75
N ASP A 3 -25.55 -3.41 -8.75
CA ASP A 3 -25.89 -4.16 -7.53
C ASP A 3 -24.68 -4.30 -6.62
N HIS A 4 -24.75 -3.74 -5.41
CA HIS A 4 -23.65 -3.74 -4.45
C HIS A 4 -23.28 -5.15 -3.97
N LEU A 5 -24.24 -6.06 -3.84
CA LEU A 5 -23.96 -7.46 -3.46
C LEU A 5 -23.23 -8.21 -4.57
N TYR A 6 -23.60 -7.93 -5.82
CA TYR A 6 -22.90 -8.51 -6.96
C TYR A 6 -21.44 -8.02 -7.04
N ILE A 7 -21.20 -6.71 -6.83
CA ILE A 7 -19.84 -6.15 -6.74
C ILE A 7 -19.02 -6.89 -5.68
N LYS A 8 -19.56 -7.00 -4.45
CA LYS A 8 -18.87 -7.68 -3.34
C LYS A 8 -18.62 -9.17 -3.62
N LYS A 9 -19.57 -9.84 -4.29
CA LYS A 9 -19.40 -11.24 -4.74
C LYS A 9 -18.27 -11.36 -5.76
N LEU A 10 -18.19 -10.45 -6.73
CA LEU A 10 -17.10 -10.42 -7.70
C LEU A 10 -15.75 -10.21 -7.05
N ALA A 11 -15.67 -9.27 -6.07
CA ALA A 11 -14.43 -9.02 -5.33
C ALA A 11 -13.95 -10.27 -4.57
N ALA A 12 -14.86 -10.93 -3.85
CA ALA A 12 -14.54 -12.18 -3.16
C ALA A 12 -14.10 -13.28 -4.15
N GLY A 13 -14.80 -13.41 -5.28
CA GLY A 13 -14.47 -14.37 -6.33
C GLY A 13 -13.14 -14.08 -7.04
N ALA A 14 -12.73 -12.81 -7.09
CA ALA A 14 -11.43 -12.39 -7.61
C ALA A 14 -10.27 -12.61 -6.61
N GLY A 15 -10.58 -12.95 -5.35
CA GLY A 15 -9.58 -13.23 -4.32
C GLY A 15 -9.26 -12.06 -3.40
N PHE A 16 -10.07 -10.99 -3.41
CA PHE A 16 -9.96 -9.91 -2.41
C PHE A 16 -10.55 -10.35 -1.06
N ASP A 17 -9.92 -9.92 0.02
CA ASP A 17 -10.36 -10.19 1.38
C ASP A 17 -11.44 -9.21 1.87
N LEU A 18 -11.38 -7.96 1.37
CA LEU A 18 -12.33 -6.90 1.71
C LEU A 18 -12.74 -6.15 0.44
N CYS A 19 -13.99 -5.69 0.43
CA CYS A 19 -14.54 -4.83 -0.60
C CYS A 19 -15.53 -3.85 0.01
N GLY A 20 -15.33 -2.57 -0.25
CA GLY A 20 -16.24 -1.50 0.12
C GLY A 20 -16.56 -0.60 -1.07
N ILE A 21 -17.68 0.09 -1.00
CA ILE A 21 -18.21 0.89 -2.11
C ILE A 21 -18.54 2.28 -1.57
N ALA A 22 -17.95 3.31 -2.18
CA ALA A 22 -18.14 4.71 -1.82
C ALA A 22 -18.61 5.54 -3.02
N PRO A 23 -19.36 6.64 -2.81
CA PRO A 23 -19.64 7.58 -3.87
C PRO A 23 -18.37 8.36 -4.25
N CYS A 24 -18.16 8.63 -5.54
CA CYS A 24 -17.11 9.51 -5.99
C CYS A 24 -17.45 10.96 -5.63
N ARG A 25 -16.69 11.54 -4.70
CA ARG A 25 -16.82 12.93 -4.27
C ARG A 25 -15.45 13.54 -4.03
N HIS A 26 -15.40 14.85 -3.94
CA HIS A 26 -14.19 15.55 -3.52
C HIS A 26 -13.94 15.34 -2.02
N LEU A 27 -12.75 14.89 -1.67
CA LEU A 27 -12.30 14.63 -0.30
C LEU A 27 -11.57 15.88 0.25
N ALA A 28 -12.31 16.99 0.41
CA ALA A 28 -11.75 18.32 0.69
C ALA A 28 -10.90 18.37 1.96
N GLU A 29 -11.37 17.80 3.07
CA GLU A 29 -10.60 17.76 4.33
C GLU A 29 -9.28 16.97 4.19
N ASN A 30 -9.28 15.90 3.39
CA ASN A 30 -8.08 15.11 3.15
C ASN A 30 -7.09 15.87 2.25
N GLU A 31 -7.58 16.62 1.28
CA GLU A 31 -6.76 17.50 0.46
C GLU A 31 -6.10 18.60 1.30
N GLU A 32 -6.84 19.24 2.21
CA GLU A 32 -6.32 20.28 3.11
C GLU A 32 -5.18 19.71 3.99
N ARG A 33 -5.39 18.54 4.60
CA ARG A 33 -4.35 17.86 5.40
C ARG A 33 -3.13 17.51 4.57
N PHE A 34 -3.33 17.07 3.32
CA PHE A 34 -2.24 16.77 2.41
C PHE A 34 -1.45 18.02 2.02
N ARG A 35 -2.12 19.15 1.75
CA ARG A 35 -1.47 20.43 1.48
C ARG A 35 -0.68 20.94 2.69
N ALA A 36 -1.21 20.78 3.90
CA ALA A 36 -0.47 21.08 5.12
C ALA A 36 0.79 20.22 5.27
N TRP A 37 0.72 18.93 4.90
CA TRP A 37 1.86 18.01 4.88
C TRP A 37 2.92 18.43 3.85
N LEU A 38 2.51 18.86 2.63
CA LEU A 38 3.41 19.41 1.62
C LEU A 38 4.07 20.71 2.12
N ASN A 39 3.30 21.63 2.71
CA ASN A 39 3.80 22.90 3.24
C ASN A 39 4.81 22.69 4.39
N SER A 40 4.74 21.57 5.08
CA SER A 40 5.73 21.20 6.12
C SER A 40 7.02 20.62 5.52
N GLY A 41 7.13 20.45 4.20
CA GLY A 41 8.30 19.86 3.54
C GLY A 41 8.45 18.35 3.77
N TYR A 42 7.43 17.69 4.28
CA TYR A 42 7.49 16.26 4.64
C TYR A 42 7.52 15.31 3.44
N GLN A 43 7.24 15.80 2.22
CA GLN A 43 7.39 15.03 0.98
C GLN A 43 8.87 14.82 0.61
N SER A 44 9.78 15.64 1.15
CA SER A 44 11.22 15.53 0.87
C SER A 44 11.52 15.40 -0.63
N SER A 45 12.17 14.31 -1.08
CA SER A 45 12.51 14.05 -2.48
C SER A 45 11.33 13.57 -3.36
N LEU A 46 10.13 13.37 -2.79
CA LEU A 46 8.97 12.87 -3.52
C LEU A 46 8.25 13.96 -4.32
N GLY A 47 8.92 14.63 -5.27
CA GLY A 47 8.36 15.73 -6.04
C GLY A 47 7.10 15.37 -6.85
N TYR A 48 6.88 14.09 -7.14
CA TYR A 48 5.66 13.62 -7.80
C TYR A 48 4.41 13.77 -6.91
N MET A 49 4.57 13.89 -5.59
CA MET A 49 3.46 14.11 -4.67
C MET A 49 2.81 15.48 -4.85
N GLU A 50 3.59 16.49 -5.25
CA GLU A 50 3.08 17.84 -5.52
C GLU A 50 2.28 17.90 -6.83
N ARG A 51 2.67 17.07 -7.79
CA ARG A 51 2.02 17.02 -9.09
C ARG A 51 0.65 16.37 -9.00
N ASN A 52 -0.35 16.95 -9.68
CA ASN A 52 -1.72 16.46 -9.75
C ASN A 52 -2.39 16.30 -8.36
N ALA A 53 -2.02 17.13 -7.38
CA ALA A 53 -2.62 17.10 -6.04
C ALA A 53 -4.15 17.26 -6.11
N GLU A 54 -4.64 18.10 -7.04
CA GLU A 54 -6.07 18.34 -7.27
C GLU A 54 -6.85 17.12 -7.80
N LYS A 55 -6.14 16.18 -8.47
CA LYS A 55 -6.75 14.94 -8.97
C LYS A 55 -6.79 13.86 -7.87
N ARG A 56 -5.83 13.93 -6.96
CA ARG A 56 -5.64 12.90 -5.92
C ARG A 56 -6.86 12.73 -5.03
N PHE A 57 -7.55 13.82 -4.73
CA PHE A 57 -8.68 13.83 -3.81
C PHE A 57 -10.04 13.92 -4.51
N ASP A 58 -10.07 13.83 -5.84
CA ASP A 58 -11.32 13.79 -6.61
C ASP A 58 -11.21 12.82 -7.79
N ALA A 59 -11.67 11.59 -7.58
CA ALA A 59 -11.62 10.53 -8.58
C ALA A 59 -12.35 10.88 -9.89
N ARG A 60 -13.29 11.84 -9.86
CA ARG A 60 -14.02 12.34 -11.05
C ARG A 60 -13.10 13.06 -12.02
N ARG A 61 -11.94 13.54 -11.55
CA ARG A 61 -10.90 14.16 -12.38
C ARG A 61 -9.98 13.14 -13.07
N LEU A 62 -10.06 11.86 -12.66
CA LEU A 62 -9.32 10.75 -13.27
C LEU A 62 -10.17 9.93 -14.24
N VAL A 63 -11.48 9.86 -13.97
CA VAL A 63 -12.47 9.17 -14.81
C VAL A 63 -13.67 10.11 -14.98
N GLU A 64 -13.85 10.62 -16.19
CA GLU A 64 -14.96 11.50 -16.51
C GLU A 64 -16.30 10.78 -16.30
N GLY A 65 -17.22 11.46 -15.61
CA GLY A 65 -18.51 10.89 -15.26
C GLY A 65 -18.48 9.86 -14.13
N ALA A 66 -17.37 9.74 -13.38
CA ALA A 66 -17.28 8.83 -12.25
C ALA A 66 -18.36 9.09 -11.19
N ARG A 67 -18.99 8.02 -10.73
CA ARG A 67 -20.04 8.02 -9.72
C ARG A 67 -19.69 7.13 -8.51
N THR A 68 -19.06 5.99 -8.77
CA THR A 68 -18.80 4.95 -7.76
C THR A 68 -17.32 4.61 -7.70
N ALA A 69 -16.77 4.57 -6.49
CA ALA A 69 -15.49 3.98 -6.17
C ALA A 69 -15.72 2.62 -5.49
N VAL A 70 -15.30 1.53 -6.12
CA VAL A 70 -15.21 0.21 -5.49
C VAL A 70 -13.78 0.06 -5.01
N VAL A 71 -13.60 -0.07 -3.70
CA VAL A 71 -12.30 -0.20 -3.06
C VAL A 71 -12.13 -1.62 -2.54
N CYS A 72 -11.14 -2.31 -3.05
CA CYS A 72 -10.80 -3.67 -2.67
C CYS A 72 -9.50 -3.71 -1.88
N ALA A 73 -9.41 -4.64 -0.93
CA ALA A 73 -8.18 -4.88 -0.19
C ALA A 73 -7.88 -6.38 -0.14
N VAL A 74 -6.61 -6.74 -0.30
CA VAL A 74 -6.12 -8.11 -0.15
C VAL A 74 -4.98 -8.14 0.86
N SER A 75 -5.01 -9.10 1.79
CA SER A 75 -3.97 -9.29 2.78
C SER A 75 -2.73 -9.90 2.14
N TYR A 76 -1.56 -9.35 2.48
CA TYR A 76 -0.26 -9.93 2.15
C TYR A 76 0.52 -10.37 3.39
N LYS A 77 -0.13 -10.41 4.56
CA LYS A 77 0.55 -10.80 5.79
C LYS A 77 1.12 -12.21 5.67
N ASN A 78 2.42 -12.30 5.69
CA ASN A 78 3.19 -13.53 5.65
C ASN A 78 4.17 -13.59 6.84
N ARG A 79 4.96 -14.66 6.96
CA ARG A 79 5.91 -14.86 8.06
C ARG A 79 6.98 -13.77 8.17
N VAL A 80 7.38 -13.15 7.05
CA VAL A 80 8.36 -12.06 7.05
C VAL A 80 7.82 -10.84 7.80
N GLY A 81 6.52 -10.57 7.71
CA GLY A 81 5.84 -9.49 8.43
C GLY A 81 5.83 -9.67 9.96
N GLU A 82 6.15 -10.85 10.48
CA GLU A 82 6.32 -11.07 11.91
C GLU A 82 7.60 -10.43 12.47
N GLY A 83 8.52 -10.05 11.59
CA GLY A 83 9.75 -9.33 11.91
C GLY A 83 11.00 -10.18 11.73
N TYR A 84 12.14 -9.53 11.91
CA TYR A 84 13.45 -10.13 11.76
C TYR A 84 14.11 -10.36 13.12
N PRO A 85 14.97 -11.39 13.26
CA PRO A 85 15.74 -11.58 14.47
C PRO A 85 16.67 -10.38 14.72
N PRO A 86 17.01 -10.11 16.00
CA PRO A 86 17.96 -9.06 16.35
C PRO A 86 19.28 -9.20 15.57
N GLY A 87 19.78 -8.07 15.05
CA GLY A 87 21.05 -8.05 14.31
C GLY A 87 20.98 -8.44 12.83
N HIS A 88 19.82 -8.87 12.30
CA HIS A 88 19.68 -9.13 10.87
C HIS A 88 19.87 -7.85 10.05
N ARG A 89 20.74 -7.88 9.03
CA ARG A 89 21.23 -6.68 8.32
C ARG A 89 20.78 -6.58 6.85
N THR A 90 19.91 -7.46 6.39
CA THR A 90 19.45 -7.48 4.99
C THR A 90 17.93 -7.61 4.93
N LYS A 91 17.25 -6.74 5.69
CA LYS A 91 15.80 -6.78 5.84
C LYS A 91 15.11 -6.26 4.58
N VAL A 92 14.07 -6.98 4.15
CA VAL A 92 13.17 -6.60 3.05
C VAL A 92 11.77 -6.50 3.61
N ALA A 93 11.01 -5.47 3.21
CA ALA A 93 9.61 -5.36 3.62
C ALA A 93 8.80 -6.54 3.10
N SER A 94 7.89 -7.07 3.91
CA SER A 94 7.20 -8.34 3.67
C SER A 94 6.41 -8.36 2.35
N TYR A 95 5.83 -7.22 1.92
CA TYR A 95 5.13 -7.14 0.64
C TYR A 95 6.07 -7.30 -0.56
N ALA A 96 7.33 -6.96 -0.39
CA ALA A 96 8.31 -6.98 -1.47
C ALA A 96 8.95 -8.36 -1.69
N CYS A 97 8.71 -9.32 -0.80
CA CYS A 97 9.13 -10.70 -0.97
C CYS A 97 8.14 -11.54 -1.79
N THR A 98 6.99 -10.98 -2.18
CA THR A 98 5.90 -11.66 -2.90
C THR A 98 5.90 -11.28 -4.38
N GLU A 99 5.01 -11.86 -5.17
CA GLU A 99 4.79 -11.38 -6.53
C GLU A 99 4.39 -9.89 -6.55
N ASP A 100 4.73 -9.20 -7.64
CA ASP A 100 4.44 -7.77 -7.77
C ASP A 100 2.93 -7.53 -7.75
N TYR A 101 2.48 -6.92 -6.67
CA TYR A 101 1.08 -6.62 -6.42
C TYR A 101 0.46 -5.70 -7.48
N HIS A 102 1.25 -4.85 -8.13
CA HIS A 102 0.74 -4.01 -9.21
C HIS A 102 0.14 -4.86 -10.34
N THR A 103 0.77 -5.98 -10.67
CA THR A 103 0.27 -6.91 -11.68
C THR A 103 -0.86 -7.75 -11.13
N THR A 104 -0.68 -8.35 -9.96
CA THR A 104 -1.66 -9.24 -9.34
C THR A 104 -2.98 -8.54 -9.08
N VAL A 105 -2.98 -7.42 -8.36
CA VAL A 105 -4.18 -6.67 -8.00
C VAL A 105 -4.85 -6.08 -9.24
N ARG A 106 -4.08 -5.60 -10.22
CA ARG A 106 -4.63 -5.11 -11.49
C ARG A 106 -5.36 -6.20 -12.26
N THR A 107 -4.81 -7.41 -12.30
CA THR A 107 -5.46 -8.57 -12.95
C THR A 107 -6.78 -8.91 -12.26
N MET A 108 -6.79 -8.95 -10.92
CA MET A 108 -8.00 -9.20 -10.13
C MET A 108 -9.09 -8.15 -10.44
N LEU A 109 -8.73 -6.85 -10.45
CA LEU A 109 -9.65 -5.76 -10.76
C LEU A 109 -10.14 -5.79 -12.22
N ALA A 110 -9.28 -6.14 -13.17
CA ALA A 110 -9.66 -6.26 -14.58
C ALA A 110 -10.74 -7.32 -14.76
N GLY A 111 -10.59 -8.49 -14.14
CA GLY A 111 -11.61 -9.53 -14.15
C GLY A 111 -12.96 -9.07 -13.58
N MET A 112 -12.94 -8.29 -12.48
CA MET A 112 -14.15 -7.70 -11.92
C MET A 112 -14.79 -6.70 -12.89
N LEU A 113 -14.01 -5.80 -13.48
CA LEU A 113 -14.51 -4.78 -14.42
C LEU A 113 -15.14 -5.43 -15.66
N ASP A 114 -14.51 -6.46 -16.18
CA ASP A 114 -15.05 -7.20 -17.33
C ASP A 114 -16.36 -7.93 -16.99
N ALA A 115 -16.47 -8.49 -15.78
CA ALA A 115 -17.72 -9.10 -15.32
C ALA A 115 -18.84 -8.06 -15.14
N LEU A 116 -18.53 -6.88 -14.62
CA LEU A 116 -19.47 -5.77 -14.49
C LEU A 116 -19.95 -5.26 -15.86
N ARG A 117 -19.06 -5.17 -16.85
CA ARG A 117 -19.41 -4.78 -18.22
C ARG A 117 -20.34 -5.78 -18.94
N LYS A 118 -20.28 -7.06 -18.57
CA LYS A 118 -21.21 -8.07 -19.13
C LYS A 118 -22.64 -7.82 -18.67
N VAL A 119 -22.86 -7.31 -17.45
CA VAL A 119 -24.20 -7.01 -16.94
C VAL A 119 -24.63 -5.56 -17.20
N SER A 120 -23.68 -4.66 -17.40
CA SER A 120 -23.92 -3.26 -17.79
C SER A 120 -22.99 -2.86 -18.94
N PRO A 121 -23.37 -3.12 -20.20
CA PRO A 121 -22.50 -2.84 -21.37
C PRO A 121 -22.13 -1.37 -21.56
N ALA A 122 -22.94 -0.43 -21.04
CA ALA A 122 -22.66 1.00 -21.07
C ALA A 122 -21.67 1.45 -20.01
N LEU A 123 -21.32 0.60 -19.05
CA LEU A 123 -20.42 0.91 -17.96
C LEU A 123 -19.03 1.29 -18.47
N ARG A 124 -18.60 2.51 -18.16
CA ARG A 124 -17.22 2.92 -18.28
C ARG A 124 -16.59 2.92 -16.91
N GLY A 125 -15.30 2.64 -16.85
CA GLY A 125 -14.56 2.62 -15.62
C GLY A 125 -13.11 2.24 -15.84
N ARG A 126 -12.33 2.45 -14.80
CA ARG A 126 -10.89 2.22 -14.82
C ARG A 126 -10.41 1.62 -13.49
N ALA A 127 -9.47 0.67 -13.60
CA ALA A 127 -8.77 0.09 -12.45
C ALA A 127 -7.56 0.94 -12.07
N PHE A 128 -7.33 1.07 -10.78
CA PHE A 128 -6.18 1.77 -10.20
C PHE A 128 -5.51 0.88 -9.16
N VAL A 129 -4.19 0.94 -9.14
CA VAL A 129 -3.33 0.27 -8.16
C VAL A 129 -2.08 1.13 -8.01
N ASP A 130 -1.92 1.83 -6.89
CA ASP A 130 -0.76 2.62 -6.45
C ASP A 130 -0.26 3.72 -7.42
N THR A 131 -0.11 3.44 -8.70
CA THR A 131 0.62 4.28 -9.68
C THR A 131 -0.10 5.57 -10.11
N ALA A 132 -1.36 5.75 -9.77
CA ALA A 132 -2.14 6.93 -10.13
C ALA A 132 -2.21 7.95 -8.98
N PRO A 133 -2.45 9.24 -9.29
CA PRO A 133 -2.72 10.24 -8.27
C PRO A 133 -4.13 10.06 -7.70
N LEU A 134 -4.34 9.00 -6.92
CA LEU A 134 -5.59 8.67 -6.24
C LEU A 134 -5.32 8.53 -4.74
N ALA A 135 -6.22 9.07 -3.92
CA ALA A 135 -6.12 8.96 -2.46
C ALA A 135 -6.70 7.62 -1.97
N GLU A 136 -6.07 6.50 -2.36
CA GLU A 136 -6.55 5.13 -2.15
C GLU A 136 -6.93 4.85 -0.70
N LYS A 137 -6.05 5.16 0.25
CA LYS A 137 -6.30 4.92 1.68
C LYS A 137 -7.50 5.71 2.21
N GLN A 138 -7.70 6.93 1.73
CA GLN A 138 -8.84 7.77 2.09
C GLN A 138 -10.12 7.23 1.48
N LEU A 139 -10.08 6.78 0.22
CA LEU A 139 -11.23 6.10 -0.40
C LEU A 139 -11.58 4.80 0.34
N ALA A 140 -10.59 4.08 0.84
CA ALA A 140 -10.83 2.89 1.66
C ALA A 140 -11.53 3.21 2.99
N VAL A 141 -11.22 4.37 3.60
CA VAL A 141 -11.98 4.86 4.77
C VAL A 141 -13.41 5.22 4.40
N GLU A 142 -13.61 5.95 3.29
CA GLU A 142 -14.94 6.29 2.76
C GLU A 142 -15.78 5.05 2.42
N ALA A 143 -15.13 3.99 1.96
CA ALA A 143 -15.74 2.69 1.65
C ALA A 143 -15.88 1.77 2.89
N GLY A 144 -15.61 2.27 4.10
CA GLY A 144 -15.84 1.55 5.35
C GLY A 144 -14.82 0.45 5.69
N LEU A 145 -13.69 0.35 4.99
CA LEU A 145 -12.73 -0.75 5.19
C LEU A 145 -11.92 -0.62 6.48
N GLY A 146 -11.73 0.59 6.99
CA GLY A 146 -10.93 0.81 8.18
C GLY A 146 -10.60 2.28 8.41
N TRP A 147 -9.57 2.57 9.17
CA TRP A 147 -9.14 3.92 9.52
C TRP A 147 -7.68 4.16 9.19
N ILE A 148 -7.27 5.43 9.09
CA ILE A 148 -5.86 5.78 8.96
C ILE A 148 -5.21 5.70 10.35
N GLY A 149 -4.23 4.80 10.48
CA GLY A 149 -3.42 4.64 11.69
C GLY A 149 -2.46 5.80 11.92
N ARG A 150 -1.76 5.78 13.07
CA ARG A 150 -0.74 6.80 13.38
C ARG A 150 0.46 6.74 12.42
N GLN A 151 0.74 5.57 11.85
CA GLN A 151 1.77 5.35 10.82
C GLN A 151 1.30 5.73 9.40
N SER A 152 0.18 6.44 9.25
CA SER A 152 -0.39 6.87 7.96
C SER A 152 -0.76 5.76 6.99
N LEU A 153 -0.90 4.52 7.47
CA LEU A 153 -1.42 3.41 6.68
C LEU A 153 -2.90 3.18 7.01
N LEU A 154 -3.63 2.60 6.06
CA LEU A 154 -4.95 2.02 6.37
C LEU A 154 -4.76 0.88 7.37
N VAL A 155 -5.59 0.85 8.40
CA VAL A 155 -5.69 -0.25 9.35
C VAL A 155 -7.11 -0.79 9.28
N THR A 156 -7.26 -2.04 8.93
CA THR A 156 -8.56 -2.73 8.90
C THR A 156 -8.79 -3.51 10.20
N PRO A 157 -10.02 -3.68 10.67
CA PRO A 157 -10.31 -4.47 11.87
C PRO A 157 -9.86 -5.93 11.76
N GLN A 158 -9.95 -6.52 10.55
CA GLN A 158 -9.71 -7.95 10.31
C GLN A 158 -8.26 -8.27 9.99
N TYR A 159 -7.61 -7.44 9.14
CA TYR A 159 -6.29 -7.74 8.55
C TYR A 159 -5.20 -6.75 8.95
N GLY A 160 -5.49 -5.84 9.90
CA GLY A 160 -4.53 -4.81 10.29
C GLY A 160 -4.14 -3.91 9.12
N SER A 161 -2.86 -3.54 9.00
CA SER A 161 -2.35 -2.73 7.91
C SER A 161 -1.56 -3.51 6.85
N TYR A 162 -1.47 -4.83 6.97
CA TYR A 162 -0.86 -5.70 5.95
C TYR A 162 -1.83 -5.98 4.81
N VAL A 163 -2.33 -4.91 4.19
CA VAL A 163 -3.26 -4.98 3.05
C VAL A 163 -2.76 -4.12 1.90
N LEU A 164 -2.94 -4.63 0.68
CA LEU A 164 -2.74 -3.93 -0.58
C LEU A 164 -4.09 -3.50 -1.10
N LEU A 165 -4.15 -2.30 -1.65
CA LEU A 165 -5.38 -1.69 -2.15
C LEU A 165 -5.46 -1.74 -3.67
N GLY A 166 -6.68 -1.71 -4.16
CA GLY A 166 -6.95 -1.50 -5.57
C GLY A 166 -8.39 -1.02 -5.76
N GLU A 167 -8.59 -0.14 -6.73
CA GLU A 167 -9.87 0.53 -6.93
C GLU A 167 -10.40 0.36 -8.35
N LEU A 168 -11.72 0.24 -8.44
CA LEU A 168 -12.46 0.51 -9.69
C LEU A 168 -13.21 1.82 -9.53
N ILE A 169 -12.90 2.78 -10.39
CA ILE A 169 -13.65 4.03 -10.49
C ILE A 169 -14.61 3.90 -11.67
N LEU A 170 -15.91 3.94 -11.38
CA LEU A 170 -17.00 3.56 -12.29
C LEU A 170 -17.95 4.72 -12.56
N THR A 171 -18.52 4.77 -13.78
CA THR A 171 -19.43 5.85 -14.21
C THR A 171 -20.88 5.61 -13.85
N GLU A 172 -21.23 4.46 -13.32
CA GLU A 172 -22.58 4.17 -12.83
C GLU A 172 -22.65 4.24 -11.31
N GLU A 173 -23.81 4.63 -10.79
CA GLU A 173 -24.10 4.59 -9.36
C GLU A 173 -24.33 3.15 -8.89
N ALA A 174 -23.89 2.84 -7.69
CA ALA A 174 -24.31 1.64 -6.98
C ALA A 174 -25.69 1.87 -6.34
N ASP A 175 -26.46 0.81 -6.23
CA ASP A 175 -27.77 0.85 -5.54
C ASP A 175 -27.62 1.12 -4.04
N ARG A 176 -26.41 0.84 -3.48
CA ARG A 176 -26.06 1.09 -2.09
C ARG A 176 -24.56 1.38 -1.94
N TYR A 177 -24.24 2.34 -1.07
CA TYR A 177 -22.88 2.64 -0.64
C TYR A 177 -22.65 2.18 0.81
N ASP A 178 -21.42 1.82 1.13
CA ASP A 178 -21.02 1.50 2.49
C ASP A 178 -20.88 2.79 3.33
N THR A 179 -21.01 2.66 4.64
CA THR A 179 -20.82 3.78 5.56
C THR A 179 -19.33 4.02 5.79
N PRO A 180 -18.85 5.26 5.70
CA PRO A 180 -17.47 5.58 6.02
C PRO A 180 -17.07 5.08 7.42
N PHE A 181 -15.81 4.65 7.55
CA PHE A 181 -15.32 4.21 8.84
C PHE A 181 -15.04 5.41 9.75
N GLU A 182 -15.81 5.51 10.81
CA GLU A 182 -15.71 6.64 11.74
C GLU A 182 -14.63 6.45 12.80
N GLY A 183 -13.85 7.52 13.01
CA GLY A 183 -12.85 7.60 14.07
C GLY A 183 -11.61 6.73 13.83
N SER A 184 -10.87 6.49 14.89
CA SER A 184 -9.65 5.68 14.88
C SER A 184 -9.65 4.73 16.07
N ARG A 185 -9.27 3.48 15.84
CA ARG A 185 -9.13 2.47 16.89
C ARG A 185 -7.70 2.38 17.45
N CYS A 186 -6.83 3.35 17.14
CA CYS A 186 -5.49 3.42 17.72
C CYS A 186 -5.53 3.81 19.21
N GLY A 187 -6.57 4.54 19.67
CA GLY A 187 -6.66 5.01 21.05
C GLY A 187 -5.40 5.77 21.50
N THR A 188 -4.87 5.43 22.66
CA THR A 188 -3.62 6.00 23.23
C THR A 188 -2.35 5.29 22.76
N CYS A 189 -2.47 4.20 21.96
CA CYS A 189 -1.33 3.42 21.50
C CYS A 189 -0.36 4.28 20.66
N ARG A 190 0.95 4.16 20.94
CA ARG A 190 2.05 4.84 20.26
C ARG A 190 3.08 3.90 19.66
N SER A 191 2.83 2.59 19.67
CA SER A 191 3.85 1.58 19.28
C SER A 191 4.56 1.90 17.97
N CYS A 192 3.84 2.31 16.91
CA CYS A 192 4.45 2.63 15.62
C CYS A 192 5.31 3.92 15.65
N ILE A 193 5.02 4.87 16.54
CA ILE A 193 5.83 6.07 16.75
C ILE A 193 7.11 5.68 17.49
N ASP A 194 6.95 4.97 18.60
CA ASP A 194 8.05 4.67 19.53
C ASP A 194 9.03 3.63 18.95
N ASN A 195 8.57 2.76 18.02
CA ASN A 195 9.39 1.77 17.32
C ASN A 195 9.87 2.23 15.94
N CYS A 196 9.59 3.46 15.50
CA CYS A 196 10.17 3.97 14.28
C CYS A 196 11.65 4.30 14.47
N PRO A 197 12.59 3.58 13.84
CA PRO A 197 14.02 3.73 14.15
C PRO A 197 14.56 5.15 13.89
N THR A 198 13.96 5.86 12.93
CA THR A 198 14.38 7.19 12.50
C THR A 198 13.45 8.31 12.98
N GLY A 199 12.38 7.96 13.73
CA GLY A 199 11.37 8.93 14.16
C GLY A 199 10.59 9.57 12.99
N ALA A 200 10.49 8.89 11.85
CA ALA A 200 9.74 9.36 10.69
C ALA A 200 8.23 9.44 10.95
N VAL A 201 7.68 8.59 11.83
CA VAL A 201 6.26 8.60 12.20
C VAL A 201 6.03 9.72 13.23
N THR A 202 5.34 10.78 12.81
CA THR A 202 5.09 11.94 13.67
C THR A 202 3.88 11.76 14.58
N ALA A 203 3.76 12.56 15.62
CA ALA A 203 2.60 12.55 16.52
C ALA A 203 1.29 12.94 15.81
N GLY A 204 1.38 13.70 14.70
CA GLY A 204 0.24 14.19 13.91
C GLY A 204 -0.39 13.18 12.94
N ARG A 205 -0.05 11.90 13.03
CA ARG A 205 -0.47 10.83 12.08
C ARG A 205 0.02 11.09 10.65
N THR A 206 1.20 11.67 10.54
CA THR A 206 1.87 11.95 9.28
C THR A 206 3.25 11.31 9.28
N ILE A 207 3.83 11.19 8.10
CA ILE A 207 5.18 10.66 7.90
C ILE A 207 6.06 11.77 7.34
N ASP A 208 7.20 12.00 7.98
CA ASP A 208 8.31 12.71 7.37
C ASP A 208 9.06 11.73 6.46
N THR A 209 8.82 11.81 5.14
CA THR A 209 9.41 10.87 4.18
C THR A 209 10.92 11.04 4.04
N GLY A 210 11.44 12.22 4.37
CA GLY A 210 12.88 12.48 4.41
C GLY A 210 13.61 11.62 5.44
N ARG A 211 12.90 11.18 6.49
CA ARG A 211 13.41 10.30 7.56
C ARG A 211 12.97 8.85 7.40
N CYS A 212 11.97 8.56 6.54
CA CYS A 212 11.40 7.23 6.39
C CYS A 212 12.36 6.29 5.67
N ILE A 213 12.75 5.18 6.29
CA ILE A 213 13.62 4.17 5.70
C ILE A 213 13.02 3.60 4.41
N SER A 214 11.71 3.33 4.37
CA SER A 214 11.04 2.85 3.16
C SER A 214 11.23 3.81 2.00
N CYS A 215 11.01 5.11 2.21
CA CYS A 215 11.24 6.12 1.19
C CYS A 215 12.71 6.17 0.76
N ARG A 216 13.64 6.05 1.69
CA ARG A 216 15.07 6.09 1.40
C ARG A 216 15.55 4.91 0.59
N THR A 217 15.13 3.71 0.93
CA THR A 217 15.56 2.49 0.26
C THR A 217 14.95 2.31 -1.13
N ILE A 218 13.76 2.88 -1.38
CA ILE A 218 13.02 2.69 -2.63
C ILE A 218 13.14 3.89 -3.57
N GLU A 219 12.90 5.10 -3.05
CA GLU A 219 12.66 6.29 -3.88
C GLU A 219 13.90 7.20 -4.03
N ARG A 220 14.88 7.09 -3.15
CA ARG A 220 16.01 8.00 -3.13
C ARG A 220 17.11 7.58 -4.10
N GLU A 221 17.53 8.48 -4.98
CA GLU A 221 18.58 8.20 -5.97
C GLU A 221 19.98 8.26 -5.36
N GLN A 222 20.22 9.16 -4.40
CA GLN A 222 21.53 9.38 -3.79
C GLN A 222 21.64 8.73 -2.41
N PRO A 223 22.82 8.24 -2.02
CA PRO A 223 23.10 7.81 -0.66
C PRO A 223 22.77 8.92 0.35
N GLY A 224 22.45 8.55 1.56
CA GLY A 224 22.14 9.49 2.63
C GLY A 224 22.86 9.10 3.92
N GLU A 225 22.96 10.06 4.86
CA GLU A 225 23.59 9.86 6.17
C GLU A 225 22.73 9.08 7.17
N THR A 226 21.51 8.67 6.79
CA THR A 226 20.60 7.98 7.73
C THR A 226 20.90 6.50 7.76
N ASP A 227 21.16 5.99 8.95
CA ASP A 227 21.24 4.55 9.20
C ASP A 227 19.93 3.86 8.74
N LEU A 228 20.06 2.91 7.84
CA LEU A 228 18.94 2.09 7.32
C LEU A 228 18.56 0.98 8.30
N HIS A 229 19.24 0.83 9.42
CA HIS A 229 18.98 -0.20 10.43
C HIS A 229 18.87 -1.61 9.84
N GLY A 230 19.66 -1.88 8.80
CA GLY A 230 19.70 -3.15 8.09
C GLY A 230 18.53 -3.38 7.11
N TRP A 231 17.70 -2.39 6.80
CA TRP A 231 16.72 -2.48 5.74
C TRP A 231 17.34 -2.18 4.38
N ILE A 232 17.19 -3.10 3.44
CA ILE A 232 17.72 -2.93 2.07
C ILE A 232 16.62 -2.57 1.07
N PHE A 233 15.35 -2.87 1.39
CA PHE A 233 14.19 -2.48 0.58
C PHE A 233 12.93 -2.38 1.45
N GLY A 234 12.27 -1.21 1.44
CA GLY A 234 11.10 -0.96 2.28
C GLY A 234 11.44 -0.93 3.76
N CYS A 235 10.42 -0.95 4.61
CA CYS A 235 10.56 -1.04 6.06
C CYS A 235 9.22 -1.36 6.72
N ASP A 236 9.17 -2.41 7.52
CA ASP A 236 7.96 -2.83 8.25
C ASP A 236 8.00 -2.47 9.74
N ALA A 237 8.98 -1.70 10.23
CA ALA A 237 9.15 -1.42 11.66
C ALA A 237 7.88 -0.86 12.33
N CYS A 238 7.17 0.05 11.66
CA CYS A 238 5.92 0.62 12.17
C CYS A 238 4.70 -0.31 12.03
N GLN A 239 4.80 -1.35 11.20
CA GLN A 239 3.75 -2.35 10.98
C GLN A 239 3.89 -3.56 11.92
N SER A 240 5.10 -4.13 12.03
CA SER A 240 5.36 -5.33 12.83
C SER A 240 5.06 -5.13 14.33
N CYS A 241 5.26 -3.90 14.85
CA CYS A 241 4.93 -3.56 16.23
C CYS A 241 3.44 -3.27 16.47
N CYS A 242 2.60 -3.15 15.43
CA CYS A 242 1.20 -2.76 15.56
C CYS A 242 0.35 -3.88 16.18
N PRO A 243 -0.41 -3.63 17.28
CA PRO A 243 -1.26 -4.64 17.88
C PRO A 243 -2.32 -5.22 16.95
N TRP A 244 -2.80 -4.43 15.98
CA TRP A 244 -3.77 -4.88 14.98
C TRP A 244 -3.15 -5.89 14.02
N ASN A 245 -1.89 -5.67 13.64
CA ASN A 245 -1.16 -6.59 12.76
C ASN A 245 -0.80 -7.91 13.46
N ARG A 246 -0.52 -7.88 14.76
CA ARG A 246 -0.27 -9.12 15.53
C ARG A 246 -1.46 -10.06 15.53
N ARG A 247 -2.69 -9.50 15.56
CA ARG A 247 -3.94 -10.28 15.60
C ARG A 247 -4.42 -10.69 14.21
N ALA A 248 -3.97 -10.03 13.16
CA ALA A 248 -4.39 -10.30 11.80
C ALA A 248 -3.99 -11.73 11.38
N PRO A 249 -4.86 -12.45 10.65
CA PRO A 249 -4.51 -13.76 10.10
C PRO A 249 -3.45 -13.62 9.01
N GLN A 250 -2.78 -14.72 8.70
CA GLN A 250 -1.95 -14.82 7.49
C GLN A 250 -2.84 -14.66 6.24
N HIS A 251 -2.25 -14.22 5.12
CA HIS A 251 -2.95 -14.11 3.84
C HIS A 251 -3.44 -15.49 3.36
N ARG A 252 -4.40 -15.47 2.43
CA ARG A 252 -4.98 -16.69 1.83
C ARG A 252 -4.75 -16.79 0.33
N ASN A 253 -4.32 -15.70 -0.31
CA ASN A 253 -4.08 -15.66 -1.75
C ASN A 253 -2.63 -16.04 -2.02
N ALA A 254 -2.42 -17.18 -2.73
CA ALA A 254 -1.09 -17.73 -3.01
C ALA A 254 -0.15 -16.79 -3.77
N ALA A 255 -0.67 -15.79 -4.48
CA ALA A 255 0.16 -14.77 -5.11
C ALA A 255 0.97 -13.93 -4.11
N PHE A 256 0.60 -13.96 -2.83
CA PHE A 256 1.31 -13.27 -1.75
C PHE A 256 2.14 -14.21 -0.87
N ASP A 257 2.32 -15.48 -1.29
CA ASP A 257 3.37 -16.31 -0.73
C ASP A 257 4.75 -15.72 -1.07
N PRO A 258 5.69 -15.69 -0.11
CA PRO A 258 7.04 -15.23 -0.40
C PRO A 258 7.71 -16.08 -1.48
N VAL A 259 8.18 -15.45 -2.55
CA VAL A 259 8.93 -16.12 -3.64
C VAL A 259 10.38 -16.38 -3.27
N PHE A 260 10.88 -15.69 -2.25
CA PHE A 260 12.17 -15.97 -1.61
C PHE A 260 12.08 -15.68 -0.11
N ASP A 261 13.03 -16.23 0.65
CA ASP A 261 13.10 -16.03 2.11
C ASP A 261 14.22 -15.05 2.47
N PRO A 262 13.93 -13.79 2.75
CA PRO A 262 14.95 -12.80 3.11
C PRO A 262 15.64 -13.11 4.44
N LEU A 263 15.05 -13.98 5.30
CA LEU A 263 15.65 -14.39 6.56
C LEU A 263 16.90 -15.28 6.35
N THR A 264 17.02 -15.92 5.19
CA THR A 264 18.15 -16.80 4.82
C THR A 264 19.22 -16.09 3.98
N MET A 265 18.98 -14.81 3.62
CA MET A 265 19.86 -14.06 2.71
C MET A 265 20.70 -13.06 3.50
N ASP A 266 21.99 -13.29 3.54
CA ASP A 266 22.96 -12.38 4.17
C ASP A 266 23.52 -11.31 3.20
N ALA A 267 24.36 -10.42 3.71
CA ALA A 267 24.99 -9.37 2.92
C ALA A 267 25.89 -9.94 1.80
N GLY A 268 26.59 -11.04 2.07
CA GLY A 268 27.44 -11.70 1.07
C GLY A 268 26.62 -12.20 -0.13
N THR A 269 25.47 -12.79 0.13
CA THR A 269 24.53 -13.24 -0.90
C THR A 269 24.05 -12.08 -1.78
N TRP A 270 23.60 -10.98 -1.20
CA TRP A 270 23.14 -9.82 -1.96
C TRP A 270 24.26 -9.11 -2.74
N LEU A 271 25.44 -8.97 -2.15
CA LEU A 271 26.58 -8.31 -2.80
C LEU A 271 27.21 -9.17 -3.91
N GLY A 272 27.18 -10.49 -3.76
CA GLY A 272 27.73 -11.44 -4.73
C GLY A 272 26.79 -11.81 -5.88
N MET A 273 25.50 -11.46 -5.77
CA MET A 273 24.47 -11.76 -6.78
C MET A 273 24.75 -10.98 -8.07
N ASP A 274 24.71 -11.60 -9.24
CA ASP A 274 24.73 -10.92 -10.53
C ASP A 274 23.31 -10.59 -11.03
N GLU A 275 23.20 -9.86 -12.15
CA GLU A 275 21.91 -9.45 -12.72
C GLU A 275 21.05 -10.66 -13.11
N ALA A 276 21.64 -11.75 -13.60
CA ALA A 276 20.89 -12.94 -13.99
C ALA A 276 20.30 -13.65 -12.76
N ALA A 277 21.08 -13.77 -11.69
CA ALA A 277 20.62 -14.32 -10.42
C ALA A 277 19.55 -13.42 -9.76
N PHE A 278 19.73 -12.10 -9.82
CA PHE A 278 18.74 -11.14 -9.32
C PHE A 278 17.41 -11.25 -10.08
N GLU A 279 17.46 -11.29 -11.41
CA GLU A 279 16.27 -11.46 -12.24
C GLU A 279 15.57 -12.79 -11.96
N ALA A 280 16.33 -13.89 -11.85
CA ALA A 280 15.78 -15.19 -11.54
C ALA A 280 15.08 -15.24 -10.18
N LEU A 281 15.63 -14.57 -9.16
CA LEU A 281 15.09 -14.56 -7.80
C LEU A 281 14.00 -13.51 -7.59
N CYS A 282 14.24 -12.29 -8.06
CA CYS A 282 13.45 -11.10 -7.74
C CYS A 282 12.65 -10.54 -8.93
N GLY A 283 12.83 -11.05 -10.15
CA GLY A 283 12.26 -10.49 -11.38
C GLY A 283 10.74 -10.36 -11.39
N ARG A 284 10.06 -11.12 -10.53
CA ARG A 284 8.60 -11.05 -10.35
C ARG A 284 8.17 -10.28 -9.09
N THR A 285 9.09 -9.63 -8.41
CA THR A 285 8.82 -8.93 -7.14
C THR A 285 8.97 -7.42 -7.30
N PRO A 286 8.43 -6.62 -6.35
CA PRO A 286 8.63 -5.17 -6.34
C PRO A 286 10.09 -4.71 -6.25
N LEU A 287 11.06 -5.59 -5.91
CA LEU A 287 12.48 -5.24 -5.84
C LEU A 287 13.04 -4.77 -7.20
N THR A 288 12.47 -5.25 -8.30
CA THR A 288 12.85 -4.83 -9.65
C THR A 288 12.75 -3.32 -9.86
N ARG A 289 11.86 -2.64 -9.16
CA ARG A 289 11.72 -1.18 -9.20
C ARG A 289 12.99 -0.45 -8.78
N SER A 290 13.73 -1.00 -7.82
CA SER A 290 15.00 -0.42 -7.35
C SER A 290 16.21 -0.93 -8.13
N GLY A 291 16.15 -2.16 -8.66
CA GLY A 291 17.25 -2.81 -9.32
C GLY A 291 18.37 -3.26 -8.37
N LEU A 292 19.23 -4.14 -8.87
CA LEU A 292 20.31 -4.76 -8.08
C LEU A 292 21.30 -3.75 -7.51
N ASP A 293 21.68 -2.74 -8.30
CA ASP A 293 22.68 -1.75 -7.86
C ASP A 293 22.23 -0.93 -6.66
N ARG A 294 20.93 -0.58 -6.59
CA ARG A 294 20.37 0.11 -5.42
C ARG A 294 20.33 -0.82 -4.21
N ILE A 295 19.91 -2.07 -4.40
CA ILE A 295 19.91 -3.07 -3.31
C ILE A 295 21.33 -3.23 -2.75
N ARG A 296 22.33 -3.40 -3.60
CA ARG A 296 23.75 -3.50 -3.18
C ARG A 296 24.23 -2.27 -2.43
N ARG A 297 23.83 -1.07 -2.86
CA ARG A 297 24.13 0.18 -2.16
C ARG A 297 23.54 0.17 -0.77
N ASN A 298 22.24 -0.15 -0.65
CA ASN A 298 21.53 -0.20 0.62
C ASN A 298 22.09 -1.26 1.59
N VAL A 299 22.69 -2.35 1.06
CA VAL A 299 23.40 -3.36 1.88
C VAL A 299 24.68 -2.79 2.51
N ARG A 300 25.35 -1.83 1.85
CA ARG A 300 26.59 -1.21 2.33
C ARG A 300 26.38 -0.05 3.30
N GLU A 301 25.22 0.58 3.27
CA GLU A 301 24.78 1.61 4.21
C GLU A 301 24.29 1.01 5.55
#